data_a600537b749182f646f4f1b02a0ea36e
#
_entry.id   a600537b749182f646f4f1b02a0ea36e
#
_cell.length_a   1.000
_cell.length_b   1.000
_cell.length_c   1.000
_cell.angle_alpha   90.00
_cell.angle_beta   90.00
_cell.angle_gamma   90.00
#
_symmetry.space_group_name_H-M   'P 1'
#
loop_
_entity.id
_entity.type
_entity.pdbx_description
1 polymer ?
#
loop_
_entity_poly.entity_id
_entity_poly.type
_entity_poly.pdbx_seq_one_letter_code
_entity_poly.pdbx_strand_id
1 'polypeptide(L)'
;LNPNTYDFYACFKSGSYGLENVKAKNLIITTDDGSVGTKGMVSAVLTAQKLKDEGYSVVYACGPTPMLAYIKAICQEANVKCWISMEARMACGMGVCLGCTIPTTEGYKRCCKDGPIFDGTILEFLKPVATVKRPPLTEEPDLSVEIAGVKFKNPLIGSSGTFGFGTEYAPLFDVNKLGGISSKGLTLEPRQGNSGIRLWETPSGLMNSIGLQNPGIPHFIEHELPEMMALDAVTIANLSGSTLESYVEGAKLLDKTDVPVIELNISCPNVAAGGAAFGMSCAAAHTATKA
;
A
#
# COMPACT_ATOMS: atom_id res chain seq x y z
N LEU A 1 -32.99 -1.92 -5.01
CA LEU A 1 -33.66 -1.79 -6.30
C LEU A 1 -35.00 -2.53 -6.26
N ASN A 2 -36.04 -1.96 -6.89
CA ASN A 2 -37.34 -2.65 -6.99
C ASN A 2 -37.17 -3.86 -7.93
N PRO A 3 -37.54 -5.07 -7.52
CA PRO A 3 -37.53 -6.24 -8.40
C PRO A 3 -38.26 -5.96 -9.73
N ASN A 4 -37.74 -6.54 -10.81
CA ASN A 4 -38.32 -6.39 -12.16
C ASN A 4 -38.23 -4.98 -12.79
N THR A 5 -37.47 -4.05 -12.23
CA THR A 5 -37.28 -2.72 -12.83
C THR A 5 -35.87 -2.51 -13.39
N TYR A 6 -34.97 -3.52 -13.28
CA TYR A 6 -33.60 -3.44 -13.74
C TYR A 6 -33.17 -4.73 -14.43
N ASP A 7 -32.20 -4.63 -15.30
CA ASP A 7 -31.52 -5.75 -15.89
C ASP A 7 -30.19 -5.99 -15.15
N PHE A 8 -29.83 -7.25 -14.92
CA PHE A 8 -28.61 -7.61 -14.23
C PHE A 8 -27.66 -8.34 -15.17
N TYR A 9 -26.49 -7.79 -15.37
CA TYR A 9 -25.42 -8.36 -16.19
C TYR A 9 -24.37 -8.99 -15.30
N ALA A 10 -24.25 -10.31 -15.31
CA ALA A 10 -23.28 -11.07 -14.53
C ALA A 10 -22.19 -11.65 -15.44
N CYS A 11 -20.95 -11.26 -15.21
CA CYS A 11 -19.83 -11.66 -16.05
C CYS A 11 -18.83 -12.51 -15.24
N PHE A 12 -18.51 -13.71 -15.74
CA PHE A 12 -17.62 -14.65 -15.08
C PHE A 12 -16.51 -15.12 -16.04
N LYS A 13 -15.45 -15.65 -15.49
CA LYS A 13 -14.41 -16.30 -16.27
C LYS A 13 -14.90 -17.67 -16.79
N SER A 14 -15.55 -18.43 -15.88
CA SER A 14 -16.16 -19.74 -16.17
C SER A 14 -17.25 -20.05 -15.15
N GLY A 15 -18.28 -20.78 -15.57
CA GLY A 15 -19.42 -21.11 -14.70
C GLY A 15 -20.20 -19.88 -14.25
N SER A 16 -21.12 -20.06 -13.30
CA SER A 16 -21.84 -18.97 -12.63
C SER A 16 -22.09 -19.33 -11.17
N TYR A 17 -22.10 -18.32 -10.29
CA TYR A 17 -22.35 -18.51 -8.85
C TYR A 17 -22.90 -17.24 -8.22
N GLY A 18 -23.55 -17.38 -7.06
CA GLY A 18 -24.01 -16.22 -6.28
C GLY A 18 -25.23 -15.48 -6.88
N LEU A 19 -25.94 -16.09 -7.83
CA LEU A 19 -27.07 -15.46 -8.54
C LEU A 19 -28.45 -15.85 -7.98
N GLU A 20 -28.49 -16.70 -6.97
CA GLU A 20 -29.71 -17.33 -6.44
C GLU A 20 -30.73 -16.30 -5.92
N ASN A 21 -30.25 -15.16 -5.46
CA ASN A 21 -31.07 -14.10 -4.89
C ASN A 21 -31.28 -12.89 -5.82
N VAL A 22 -30.79 -12.95 -7.06
CA VAL A 22 -30.96 -11.86 -8.01
C VAL A 22 -32.41 -11.83 -8.54
N LYS A 23 -33.11 -10.74 -8.29
CA LYS A 23 -34.50 -10.53 -8.71
C LYS A 23 -34.59 -9.42 -9.77
N ALA A 24 -33.89 -9.61 -10.88
CA ALA A 24 -33.87 -8.69 -12.01
C ALA A 24 -35.03 -9.00 -12.97
N LYS A 25 -35.43 -8.00 -13.81
CA LYS A 25 -36.30 -8.20 -14.94
C LYS A 25 -35.68 -9.17 -15.95
N ASN A 26 -34.43 -8.95 -16.29
CA ASN A 26 -33.63 -9.82 -17.12
C ASN A 26 -32.30 -10.10 -16.41
N LEU A 27 -31.90 -11.38 -16.36
CA LEU A 27 -30.57 -11.82 -15.91
C LEU A 27 -29.77 -12.24 -17.14
N ILE A 28 -28.74 -11.49 -17.46
CA ILE A 28 -27.87 -11.73 -18.60
C ILE A 28 -26.53 -12.22 -18.08
N ILE A 29 -26.13 -13.42 -18.48
CA ILE A 29 -24.85 -14.04 -18.05
C ILE A 29 -23.90 -14.12 -19.23
N THR A 30 -22.65 -13.74 -18.99
CA THR A 30 -21.54 -14.00 -19.92
C THR A 30 -20.43 -14.79 -19.22
N THR A 31 -19.77 -15.66 -19.96
CA THR A 31 -18.56 -16.34 -19.51
C THR A 31 -17.49 -16.29 -20.60
N ASP A 32 -16.23 -16.10 -20.20
CA ASP A 32 -15.12 -15.98 -21.16
C ASP A 32 -15.00 -17.27 -22.00
N ASP A 33 -15.21 -18.43 -21.38
CA ASP A 33 -15.13 -19.74 -22.01
C ASP A 33 -16.42 -20.22 -22.72
N GLY A 34 -17.53 -19.56 -22.47
CA GLY A 34 -18.87 -19.95 -23.00
C GLY A 34 -19.52 -21.09 -22.24
N SER A 35 -19.07 -21.42 -21.02
CA SER A 35 -19.63 -22.51 -20.21
C SER A 35 -21.06 -22.23 -19.76
N VAL A 36 -21.43 -20.96 -19.54
CA VAL A 36 -22.79 -20.53 -19.17
C VAL A 36 -23.10 -19.21 -19.86
N GLY A 37 -24.29 -19.04 -20.38
CA GLY A 37 -24.75 -17.82 -21.02
C GLY A 37 -24.07 -17.51 -22.35
N THR A 38 -23.83 -16.24 -22.62
CA THR A 38 -23.15 -15.79 -23.83
C THR A 38 -21.63 -15.88 -23.66
N LYS A 39 -20.95 -16.47 -24.64
CA LYS A 39 -19.47 -16.49 -24.63
C LYS A 39 -18.90 -15.09 -24.86
N GLY A 40 -18.02 -14.64 -23.97
CA GLY A 40 -17.30 -13.38 -24.07
C GLY A 40 -17.47 -12.49 -22.84
N MET A 41 -16.93 -11.29 -22.95
CA MET A 41 -16.98 -10.26 -21.90
C MET A 41 -18.32 -9.49 -21.97
N VAL A 42 -18.52 -8.55 -21.05
CA VAL A 42 -19.71 -7.67 -21.02
C VAL A 42 -19.99 -6.98 -22.37
N SER A 43 -18.95 -6.69 -23.14
CA SER A 43 -19.05 -6.07 -24.48
C SER A 43 -19.80 -6.93 -25.50
N ALA A 44 -19.91 -8.23 -25.27
CA ALA A 44 -20.68 -9.13 -26.15
C ALA A 44 -22.20 -8.94 -26.00
N VAL A 45 -22.65 -8.38 -24.88
CA VAL A 45 -24.09 -8.29 -24.52
C VAL A 45 -24.57 -6.88 -24.18
N LEU A 46 -23.68 -5.94 -23.91
CA LEU A 46 -23.99 -4.57 -23.56
C LEU A 46 -23.16 -3.59 -24.38
N THR A 47 -23.83 -2.75 -25.16
CA THR A 47 -23.21 -1.74 -26.05
C THR A 47 -23.87 -0.39 -25.83
N ALA A 48 -23.26 0.70 -26.31
CA ALA A 48 -23.85 2.03 -26.27
C ALA A 48 -25.18 2.08 -27.02
N GLN A 49 -25.29 1.38 -28.15
CA GLN A 49 -26.52 1.31 -28.92
C GLN A 49 -27.65 0.63 -28.11
N LYS A 50 -27.34 -0.49 -27.45
CA LYS A 50 -28.31 -1.19 -26.60
C LYS A 50 -28.77 -0.32 -25.42
N LEU A 51 -27.89 0.46 -24.82
CA LEU A 51 -28.26 1.39 -23.75
C LEU A 51 -29.27 2.43 -24.23
N LYS A 52 -29.14 2.92 -25.48
CA LYS A 52 -30.08 3.87 -26.10
C LYS A 52 -31.40 3.19 -26.46
N ASP A 53 -31.36 2.06 -27.14
CA ASP A 53 -32.53 1.37 -27.67
C ASP A 53 -33.47 0.87 -26.56
N GLU A 54 -32.90 0.40 -25.45
CA GLU A 54 -33.67 -0.08 -24.29
C GLU A 54 -33.99 1.04 -23.27
N GLY A 55 -33.52 2.27 -23.51
CA GLY A 55 -33.87 3.45 -22.72
C GLY A 55 -33.34 3.42 -21.29
N TYR A 56 -32.13 2.87 -21.06
CA TYR A 56 -31.55 2.87 -19.75
C TYR A 56 -31.27 4.29 -19.26
N SER A 57 -31.69 4.61 -18.04
CA SER A 57 -31.47 5.91 -17.41
C SER A 57 -30.18 5.98 -16.59
N VAL A 58 -29.72 4.84 -16.07
CA VAL A 58 -28.54 4.75 -15.23
C VAL A 58 -27.94 3.35 -15.30
N VAL A 59 -26.61 3.29 -15.22
CA VAL A 59 -25.85 2.03 -15.10
C VAL A 59 -25.05 2.07 -13.79
N TYR A 60 -25.12 0.96 -13.04
CA TYR A 60 -24.26 0.70 -11.88
C TYR A 60 -23.30 -0.42 -12.24
N ALA A 61 -22.01 -0.23 -12.03
CA ALA A 61 -21.00 -1.21 -12.39
C ALA A 61 -20.00 -1.46 -11.25
N CYS A 62 -19.63 -2.73 -11.08
CA CYS A 62 -18.56 -3.18 -10.19
C CYS A 62 -17.82 -4.32 -10.88
N GLY A 63 -16.49 -4.36 -10.79
CA GLY A 63 -15.66 -5.42 -11.35
C GLY A 63 -14.27 -4.96 -11.79
N PRO A 64 -13.59 -5.74 -12.66
CA PRO A 64 -12.24 -5.43 -13.11
C PRO A 64 -12.13 -4.10 -13.84
N THR A 65 -11.02 -3.39 -13.61
CA THR A 65 -10.75 -2.05 -14.21
C THR A 65 -10.99 -1.97 -15.73
N PRO A 66 -10.59 -2.95 -16.56
CA PRO A 66 -10.86 -2.89 -18.00
C PRO A 66 -12.36 -2.91 -18.33
N MET A 67 -13.15 -3.69 -17.58
CA MET A 67 -14.60 -3.73 -17.73
C MET A 67 -15.22 -2.38 -17.33
N LEU A 68 -14.81 -1.80 -16.21
CA LEU A 68 -15.29 -0.51 -15.74
C LEU A 68 -14.99 0.62 -16.72
N ALA A 69 -13.77 0.61 -17.30
CA ALA A 69 -13.40 1.56 -18.35
C ALA A 69 -14.28 1.44 -19.60
N TYR A 70 -14.58 0.20 -20.02
CA TYR A 70 -15.52 -0.06 -21.11
C TYR A 70 -16.93 0.46 -20.80
N ILE A 71 -17.47 0.13 -19.62
CA ILE A 71 -18.80 0.58 -19.19
C ILE A 71 -18.88 2.13 -19.17
N LYS A 72 -17.87 2.79 -18.61
CA LYS A 72 -17.79 4.26 -18.68
C LYS A 72 -17.90 4.76 -20.11
N ALA A 73 -17.10 4.20 -21.04
CA ALA A 73 -17.06 4.66 -22.42
C ALA A 73 -18.42 4.52 -23.12
N ILE A 74 -19.09 3.37 -23.00
CA ILE A 74 -20.40 3.16 -23.62
C ILE A 74 -21.50 4.00 -22.99
N CYS A 75 -21.42 4.27 -21.69
CA CYS A 75 -22.37 5.17 -21.01
C CYS A 75 -22.20 6.62 -21.47
N GLN A 76 -20.95 7.09 -21.63
CA GLN A 76 -20.68 8.41 -22.19
C GLN A 76 -21.18 8.55 -23.63
N GLU A 77 -20.95 7.55 -24.48
CA GLU A 77 -21.45 7.52 -25.86
C GLU A 77 -22.99 7.49 -25.93
N ALA A 78 -23.61 6.78 -25.00
CA ALA A 78 -25.06 6.68 -24.91
C ALA A 78 -25.73 7.87 -24.23
N ASN A 79 -24.95 8.74 -23.58
CA ASN A 79 -25.43 9.81 -22.68
C ASN A 79 -26.27 9.26 -21.51
N VAL A 80 -25.83 8.15 -20.91
CA VAL A 80 -26.47 7.49 -19.78
C VAL A 80 -25.64 7.71 -18.54
N LYS A 81 -26.26 8.02 -17.41
CA LYS A 81 -25.57 8.14 -16.12
C LYS A 81 -24.88 6.81 -15.73
N CYS A 82 -23.67 6.91 -15.20
CA CYS A 82 -22.90 5.75 -14.79
C CYS A 82 -22.33 5.94 -13.37
N TRP A 83 -22.64 5.00 -12.49
CA TRP A 83 -22.05 4.91 -11.16
C TRP A 83 -21.16 3.68 -11.08
N ILE A 84 -19.90 3.88 -10.70
CA ILE A 84 -18.89 2.83 -10.71
C ILE A 84 -18.36 2.62 -9.30
N SER A 85 -18.46 1.38 -8.82
CA SER A 85 -17.80 0.95 -7.59
C SER A 85 -16.37 0.61 -7.89
N MET A 86 -15.45 1.40 -7.36
CA MET A 86 -14.01 1.20 -7.51
C MET A 86 -13.47 0.35 -6.39
N GLU A 87 -12.68 -0.66 -6.76
CA GLU A 87 -11.90 -1.44 -5.82
C GLU A 87 -10.45 -0.96 -5.81
N ALA A 88 -9.95 -0.65 -4.62
CA ALA A 88 -8.55 -0.34 -4.40
C ALA A 88 -8.06 -1.07 -3.16
N ARG A 89 -6.78 -1.43 -3.15
CA ARG A 89 -6.16 -2.04 -1.97
C ARG A 89 -6.20 -1.03 -0.82
N MET A 90 -6.76 -1.43 0.31
CA MET A 90 -6.93 -0.58 1.48
C MET A 90 -6.02 -1.07 2.62
N ALA A 91 -5.29 -0.14 3.24
CA ALA A 91 -4.55 -0.41 4.47
C ALA A 91 -5.34 0.07 5.69
N CYS A 92 -5.63 1.39 5.82
CA CYS A 92 -6.29 1.93 7.01
C CYS A 92 -7.82 1.93 6.94
N GLY A 93 -8.44 1.96 5.77
CA GLY A 93 -9.89 2.03 5.59
C GLY A 93 -10.55 3.35 6.01
N MET A 94 -9.81 4.32 6.56
CA MET A 94 -10.33 5.56 7.11
C MET A 94 -9.78 6.85 6.45
N GLY A 95 -9.05 6.71 5.34
CA GLY A 95 -8.59 7.84 4.52
C GLY A 95 -7.29 8.50 4.96
N VAL A 96 -6.54 7.93 5.91
CA VAL A 96 -5.32 8.55 6.45
C VAL A 96 -4.07 8.14 5.66
N CYS A 97 -3.94 6.86 5.27
CA CYS A 97 -2.71 6.33 4.66
C CYS A 97 -2.60 6.60 3.16
N LEU A 98 -3.65 7.09 2.50
CA LEU A 98 -3.73 7.36 1.05
C LEU A 98 -3.50 6.13 0.14
N GLY A 99 -3.42 4.92 0.70
CA GLY A 99 -3.13 3.69 -0.04
C GLY A 99 -4.19 3.28 -1.07
N CYS A 100 -5.45 3.69 -0.85
CA CYS A 100 -6.57 3.41 -1.74
C CYS A 100 -6.92 4.56 -2.71
N THR A 101 -5.96 5.43 -3.00
CA THR A 101 -6.16 6.61 -3.83
C THR A 101 -6.30 6.23 -5.31
N ILE A 102 -7.28 6.81 -5.98
CA ILE A 102 -7.53 6.66 -7.42
C ILE A 102 -7.51 8.02 -8.11
N PRO A 103 -7.05 8.10 -9.38
CA PRO A 103 -7.08 9.34 -10.15
C PRO A 103 -8.51 9.68 -10.60
N THR A 104 -8.85 10.95 -10.52
CA THR A 104 -10.11 11.52 -11.05
C THR A 104 -9.85 12.87 -11.69
N THR A 105 -10.78 13.36 -12.51
CA THR A 105 -10.72 14.70 -13.11
C THR A 105 -10.76 15.83 -12.07
N GLU A 106 -11.16 15.52 -10.84
CA GLU A 106 -11.20 16.43 -9.70
C GLU A 106 -9.97 16.26 -8.75
N GLY A 107 -8.92 15.62 -9.23
CA GLY A 107 -7.77 15.22 -8.43
C GLY A 107 -7.92 13.82 -7.83
N TYR A 108 -7.02 13.48 -6.92
CA TYR A 108 -7.00 12.15 -6.32
C TYR A 108 -8.08 11.99 -5.24
N LYS A 109 -8.84 10.89 -5.30
CA LYS A 109 -9.88 10.52 -4.32
C LYS A 109 -9.53 9.19 -3.66
N ARG A 110 -9.94 9.01 -2.42
CA ARG A 110 -9.69 7.78 -1.62
C ARG A 110 -10.93 6.90 -1.65
N CYS A 111 -10.82 5.67 -2.13
CA CYS A 111 -11.94 4.74 -2.19
C CYS A 111 -12.60 4.51 -0.82
N CYS A 112 -11.82 4.46 0.27
CA CYS A 112 -12.35 4.19 1.60
C CYS A 112 -13.13 5.35 2.23
N LYS A 113 -12.87 6.61 1.83
CA LYS A 113 -13.48 7.80 2.44
C LYS A 113 -14.37 8.56 1.48
N ASP A 114 -13.92 8.75 0.23
CA ASP A 114 -14.57 9.56 -0.78
C ASP A 114 -15.48 8.72 -1.69
N GLY A 115 -15.34 7.35 -1.65
CA GLY A 115 -16.10 6.35 -2.37
C GLY A 115 -16.72 5.28 -1.46
N PRO A 116 -16.81 4.03 -1.87
CA PRO A 116 -16.20 3.42 -3.07
C PRO A 116 -16.94 3.69 -4.39
N ILE A 117 -18.16 4.25 -4.35
CA ILE A 117 -19.00 4.49 -5.53
C ILE A 117 -18.78 5.93 -6.00
N PHE A 118 -18.40 6.07 -7.26
CA PHE A 118 -18.11 7.35 -7.90
C PHE A 118 -18.96 7.56 -9.15
N ASP A 119 -19.25 8.82 -9.48
CA ASP A 119 -19.77 9.15 -10.80
C ASP A 119 -18.73 8.76 -11.86
N GLY A 120 -19.14 7.96 -12.85
CA GLY A 120 -18.23 7.50 -13.90
C GLY A 120 -17.61 8.64 -14.72
N THR A 121 -18.21 9.82 -14.74
CA THR A 121 -17.69 10.97 -15.48
C THR A 121 -16.36 11.49 -14.91
N ILE A 122 -16.19 11.43 -13.60
CA ILE A 122 -14.98 11.93 -12.95
C ILE A 122 -13.82 10.91 -12.90
N LEU A 123 -14.09 9.61 -13.09
CA LEU A 123 -13.06 8.58 -13.00
C LEU A 123 -12.09 8.65 -14.18
N GLU A 124 -10.81 8.58 -13.89
CA GLU A 124 -9.76 8.43 -14.89
C GLU A 124 -9.19 7.00 -14.83
N PHE A 125 -9.48 6.22 -15.87
CA PHE A 125 -8.84 4.92 -16.03
C PHE A 125 -7.52 5.12 -16.74
N LEU A 126 -6.41 4.96 -16.01
CA LEU A 126 -5.08 4.95 -16.61
C LEU A 126 -5.08 3.89 -17.72
N LYS A 127 -4.69 4.28 -18.93
CA LYS A 127 -4.41 3.29 -19.98
C LYS A 127 -3.43 2.29 -19.39
N PRO A 128 -3.66 0.98 -19.52
CA PRO A 128 -2.65 0.00 -19.12
C PRO A 128 -1.35 0.48 -19.74
N VAL A 129 -0.35 0.72 -18.91
CA VAL A 129 1.00 0.93 -19.43
C VAL A 129 1.23 -0.32 -20.27
N ALA A 130 1.38 -0.12 -21.58
CA ALA A 130 1.62 -1.23 -22.48
C ALA A 130 2.74 -2.02 -21.81
N THR A 131 2.47 -3.30 -21.53
CA THR A 131 3.51 -4.19 -21.01
C THR A 131 4.56 -4.20 -22.11
N VAL A 132 5.57 -3.37 -21.94
CA VAL A 132 6.74 -3.39 -22.80
C VAL A 132 7.23 -4.82 -22.65
N LYS A 133 7.07 -5.64 -23.69
CA LYS A 133 7.75 -6.93 -23.76
C LYS A 133 9.23 -6.58 -23.71
N ARG A 134 9.77 -6.60 -22.48
CA ARG A 134 11.21 -6.41 -22.31
C ARG A 134 11.87 -7.56 -23.06
N PRO A 135 12.82 -7.29 -23.97
CA PRO A 135 13.63 -8.35 -24.52
C PRO A 135 14.22 -9.16 -23.36
N PRO A 136 14.48 -10.46 -23.55
CA PRO A 136 15.22 -11.24 -22.55
C PRO A 136 16.46 -10.45 -22.15
N LEU A 137 16.67 -10.27 -20.85
CA LEU A 137 17.87 -9.62 -20.35
C LEU A 137 19.06 -10.45 -20.83
N THR A 138 19.92 -9.84 -21.63
CA THR A 138 21.17 -10.47 -22.11
C THR A 138 22.26 -10.41 -21.04
N GLU A 139 22.06 -9.55 -20.03
CA GLU A 139 22.96 -9.35 -18.89
C GLU A 139 22.10 -9.18 -17.62
N GLU A 140 22.62 -9.57 -16.48
CA GLU A 140 21.95 -9.29 -15.19
C GLU A 140 21.88 -7.77 -14.98
N PRO A 141 20.72 -7.21 -14.64
CA PRO A 141 20.59 -5.78 -14.41
C PRO A 141 21.40 -5.35 -13.19
N ASP A 142 22.16 -4.29 -13.30
CA ASP A 142 22.72 -3.61 -12.13
C ASP A 142 21.57 -2.95 -11.35
N LEU A 143 21.31 -3.48 -10.14
CA LEU A 143 20.30 -2.98 -9.22
C LEU A 143 20.89 -2.08 -8.15
N SER A 144 22.20 -1.83 -8.19
CA SER A 144 22.85 -1.00 -7.19
C SER A 144 22.33 0.43 -7.18
N VAL A 145 22.22 1.00 -5.98
CA VAL A 145 21.86 2.40 -5.76
C VAL A 145 22.82 3.02 -4.77
N GLU A 146 23.02 4.33 -4.87
CA GLU A 146 23.84 5.09 -3.93
C GLU A 146 22.96 6.09 -3.19
N ILE A 147 23.04 6.11 -1.86
CA ILE A 147 22.32 7.04 -0.99
C ILE A 147 23.34 7.65 -0.02
N ALA A 148 23.47 8.96 -0.05
CA ALA A 148 24.39 9.71 0.82
C ALA A 148 25.85 9.19 0.79
N GLY A 149 26.35 8.77 -0.38
CA GLY A 149 27.69 8.23 -0.56
C GLY A 149 27.85 6.75 -0.14
N VAL A 150 26.78 6.11 0.31
CA VAL A 150 26.77 4.68 0.66
C VAL A 150 26.14 3.87 -0.47
N LYS A 151 26.87 2.88 -0.96
CA LYS A 151 26.43 1.99 -2.03
C LYS A 151 25.63 0.81 -1.46
N PHE A 152 24.40 0.66 -1.95
CA PHE A 152 23.51 -0.49 -1.72
C PHE A 152 23.53 -1.37 -2.96
N LYS A 153 23.62 -2.69 -2.82
CA LYS A 153 23.63 -3.62 -3.95
C LYS A 153 22.28 -3.71 -4.69
N ASN A 154 21.21 -3.34 -4.02
CA ASN A 154 19.87 -3.17 -4.60
C ASN A 154 19.02 -2.24 -3.70
N PRO A 155 17.88 -1.73 -4.17
CA PRO A 155 17.04 -0.78 -3.43
C PRO A 155 16.12 -1.42 -2.38
N LEU A 156 16.21 -2.72 -2.13
CA LEU A 156 15.34 -3.38 -1.15
C LEU A 156 15.92 -3.23 0.25
N ILE A 157 15.19 -2.56 1.12
CA ILE A 157 15.56 -2.32 2.52
C ILE A 157 14.53 -2.95 3.44
N GLY A 158 14.96 -3.79 4.39
CA GLY A 158 14.14 -4.27 5.50
C GLY A 158 13.76 -3.10 6.40
N SER A 159 12.44 -2.82 6.49
CA SER A 159 11.94 -1.62 7.17
C SER A 159 12.07 -1.70 8.68
N SER A 160 12.45 -0.59 9.30
CA SER A 160 12.44 -0.43 10.76
C SER A 160 11.08 -0.76 11.39
N GLY A 161 11.13 -1.35 12.58
CA GLY A 161 9.95 -1.69 13.37
C GLY A 161 9.23 -2.97 12.95
N THR A 162 9.46 -3.48 11.74
CA THR A 162 8.86 -4.71 11.24
C THR A 162 9.88 -5.81 10.95
N PHE A 163 11.15 -5.47 10.89
CA PHE A 163 12.24 -6.38 10.50
C PHE A 163 13.24 -6.65 11.63
N GLY A 164 12.95 -6.26 12.87
CA GLY A 164 13.82 -6.47 14.02
C GLY A 164 15.20 -5.85 13.83
N PHE A 165 16.23 -6.65 14.02
CA PHE A 165 17.64 -6.34 13.68
C PHE A 165 18.11 -7.11 12.44
N GLY A 166 17.20 -7.87 11.79
CA GLY A 166 17.47 -8.62 10.58
C GLY A 166 17.94 -10.05 10.81
N THR A 167 18.74 -10.29 11.84
CA THR A 167 19.30 -11.62 12.16
C THR A 167 18.23 -12.62 12.54
N GLU A 168 17.11 -12.17 13.12
CA GLU A 168 15.95 -13.00 13.47
C GLU A 168 15.28 -13.63 12.25
N TYR A 169 15.45 -13.05 11.07
CA TYR A 169 14.90 -13.56 9.82
C TYR A 169 15.84 -14.50 9.05
N ALA A 170 17.11 -14.57 9.43
CA ALA A 170 18.08 -15.43 8.77
C ALA A 170 17.65 -16.92 8.67
N PRO A 171 16.92 -17.51 9.64
CA PRO A 171 16.40 -18.87 9.50
C PRO A 171 15.29 -19.04 8.46
N LEU A 172 14.62 -17.92 8.05
CA LEU A 172 13.49 -17.96 7.13
C LEU A 172 13.90 -17.73 5.68
N PHE A 173 14.89 -16.87 5.45
CA PHE A 173 15.45 -16.61 4.12
C PHE A 173 16.82 -15.96 4.24
N ASP A 174 17.57 -15.93 3.13
CA ASP A 174 18.89 -15.32 3.07
C ASP A 174 18.75 -13.78 3.09
N VAL A 175 18.91 -13.19 4.27
CA VAL A 175 18.81 -11.74 4.51
C VAL A 175 19.89 -10.95 3.77
N ASN A 176 21.00 -11.62 3.38
CA ASN A 176 22.05 -11.00 2.58
C ASN A 176 21.59 -10.65 1.15
N LYS A 177 20.43 -11.09 0.71
CA LYS A 177 19.83 -10.65 -0.57
C LYS A 177 19.28 -9.23 -0.53
N LEU A 178 19.07 -8.67 0.66
CA LEU A 178 18.63 -7.27 0.82
C LEU A 178 19.76 -6.30 0.54
N GLY A 179 19.44 -5.13 0.00
CA GLY A 179 20.40 -4.03 -0.13
C GLY A 179 20.74 -3.40 1.20
N GLY A 180 19.78 -3.32 2.13
CA GLY A 180 19.98 -2.79 3.48
C GLY A 180 18.97 -3.32 4.48
N ILE A 181 19.27 -3.11 5.77
CA ILE A 181 18.38 -3.44 6.88
C ILE A 181 18.38 -2.26 7.86
N SER A 182 17.20 -1.67 8.08
CA SER A 182 16.99 -0.66 9.10
C SER A 182 16.64 -1.33 10.43
N SER A 183 17.43 -1.03 11.46
CA SER A 183 17.27 -1.59 12.79
C SER A 183 15.92 -1.25 13.41
N LYS A 184 15.55 -1.92 14.48
CA LYS A 184 14.52 -1.46 15.40
C LYS A 184 14.82 -0.02 15.83
N GLY A 185 13.76 0.82 15.92
CA GLY A 185 13.94 2.21 16.39
C GLY A 185 14.57 2.25 17.76
N LEU A 186 15.73 2.91 17.85
CA LEU A 186 16.59 2.97 19.02
C LEU A 186 16.40 4.27 19.78
N THR A 187 16.27 4.22 21.08
CA THR A 187 16.30 5.39 21.97
C THR A 187 17.59 5.41 22.78
N LEU A 188 17.95 6.59 23.32
CA LEU A 188 19.17 6.74 24.13
C LEU A 188 19.19 5.71 25.27
N GLU A 189 18.08 5.62 26.02
CA GLU A 189 17.87 4.65 27.08
C GLU A 189 16.94 3.52 26.61
N PRO A 190 17.01 2.32 27.23
CA PRO A 190 16.15 1.20 26.88
C PRO A 190 14.67 1.54 27.14
N ARG A 191 13.78 1.02 26.26
CA ARG A 191 12.32 1.17 26.41
C ARG A 191 11.64 -0.19 26.43
N GLN A 192 10.80 -0.41 27.44
CA GLN A 192 9.99 -1.62 27.56
C GLN A 192 8.74 -1.61 26.64
N GLY A 193 8.44 -0.45 26.01
CA GLY A 193 7.23 -0.27 25.24
C GLY A 193 6.01 0.02 26.11
N ASN A 194 4.82 -0.01 25.48
CA ASN A 194 3.57 0.25 26.17
C ASN A 194 3.16 -0.94 27.06
N SER A 195 2.49 -0.67 28.17
CA SER A 195 1.89 -1.67 29.05
C SER A 195 0.56 -2.19 28.48
N GLY A 196 0.08 -3.32 29.01
CA GLY A 196 -1.20 -3.91 28.63
C GLY A 196 -1.16 -4.71 27.32
N ILE A 197 -2.30 -4.82 26.64
CA ILE A 197 -2.43 -5.54 25.37
C ILE A 197 -1.84 -4.70 24.26
N ARG A 198 -0.76 -5.17 23.64
CA ARG A 198 -0.03 -4.44 22.59
C ARG A 198 -0.28 -4.94 21.18
N LEU A 199 -0.93 -6.09 21.05
CA LEU A 199 -1.37 -6.68 19.78
C LEU A 199 -2.83 -7.08 19.91
N TRP A 200 -3.63 -6.73 18.94
CA TRP A 200 -5.04 -7.08 18.89
C TRP A 200 -5.43 -7.51 17.48
N GLU A 201 -5.97 -8.71 17.36
CA GLU A 201 -6.45 -9.23 16.08
C GLU A 201 -7.82 -8.62 15.76
N THR A 202 -8.02 -8.26 14.50
CA THR A 202 -9.28 -7.78 13.95
C THR A 202 -9.71 -8.70 12.80
N PRO A 203 -10.98 -8.68 12.37
CA PRO A 203 -11.42 -9.52 11.25
C PRO A 203 -10.61 -9.35 9.95
N SER A 204 -9.93 -8.22 9.78
CA SER A 204 -9.20 -7.87 8.54
C SER A 204 -7.71 -7.63 8.74
N GLY A 205 -7.15 -7.88 9.93
CA GLY A 205 -5.74 -7.63 10.19
C GLY A 205 -5.37 -7.58 11.66
N LEU A 206 -4.27 -6.88 11.95
CA LEU A 206 -3.69 -6.77 13.28
C LEU A 206 -3.47 -5.31 13.64
N MET A 207 -3.96 -4.89 14.80
CA MET A 207 -3.63 -3.60 15.42
C MET A 207 -2.48 -3.77 16.40
N ASN A 208 -1.56 -2.81 16.44
CA ASN A 208 -0.49 -2.84 17.42
C ASN A 208 -0.32 -1.51 18.16
N SER A 209 0.20 -1.60 19.37
CA SER A 209 0.63 -0.49 20.22
C SER A 209 1.90 -0.88 20.96
N ILE A 210 2.96 -1.19 20.23
CA ILE A 210 4.21 -1.71 20.82
C ILE A 210 4.90 -0.67 21.68
N GLY A 211 4.84 0.61 21.30
CA GLY A 211 5.42 1.71 22.10
C GLY A 211 6.93 1.82 21.99
N LEU A 212 7.50 1.49 20.83
CA LEU A 212 8.93 1.62 20.53
C LEU A 212 9.82 0.83 21.50
N GLN A 213 9.45 -0.41 21.82
CA GLN A 213 10.29 -1.30 22.63
C GLN A 213 11.64 -1.50 21.95
N ASN A 214 12.73 -1.21 22.67
CA ASN A 214 14.09 -1.37 22.16
C ASN A 214 15.09 -1.44 23.32
N PRO A 215 16.31 -1.98 23.08
CA PRO A 215 17.31 -2.19 24.14
C PRO A 215 18.08 -0.92 24.54
N GLY A 216 17.91 0.19 23.81
CA GLY A 216 18.73 1.39 23.95
C GLY A 216 20.00 1.37 23.09
N ILE A 217 20.52 2.56 22.76
CA ILE A 217 21.70 2.71 21.87
C ILE A 217 22.94 2.05 22.43
N PRO A 218 23.31 2.19 23.73
CA PRO A 218 24.49 1.54 24.27
C PRO A 218 24.49 0.02 24.12
N HIS A 219 23.36 -0.62 24.44
CA HIS A 219 23.21 -2.07 24.29
C HIS A 219 23.27 -2.48 22.80
N PHE A 220 22.58 -1.75 21.94
CA PHE A 220 22.62 -2.00 20.50
C PHE A 220 24.05 -1.99 19.93
N ILE A 221 24.86 -1.01 20.34
CA ILE A 221 26.26 -0.89 19.89
C ILE A 221 27.09 -2.11 20.34
N GLU A 222 26.83 -2.60 21.54
CA GLU A 222 27.61 -3.70 22.13
C GLU A 222 27.17 -5.08 21.58
N HIS A 223 25.88 -5.28 21.28
CA HIS A 223 25.33 -6.59 21.00
C HIS A 223 24.79 -6.75 19.57
N GLU A 224 23.81 -5.96 19.15
CA GLU A 224 23.13 -6.18 17.87
C GLU A 224 23.90 -5.58 16.68
N LEU A 225 24.57 -4.44 16.86
CA LEU A 225 25.30 -3.78 15.77
C LEU A 225 26.41 -4.67 15.17
N PRO A 226 27.23 -5.37 15.96
CA PRO A 226 28.23 -6.27 15.38
C PRO A 226 27.62 -7.38 14.51
N GLU A 227 26.51 -7.94 14.93
CA GLU A 227 25.81 -8.98 14.16
C GLU A 227 25.22 -8.42 12.85
N MET A 228 24.62 -7.23 12.90
CA MET A 228 24.11 -6.57 11.71
C MET A 228 25.22 -6.19 10.74
N MET A 229 26.36 -5.70 11.24
CA MET A 229 27.54 -5.34 10.43
C MET A 229 28.24 -6.55 9.81
N ALA A 230 28.01 -7.74 10.32
CA ALA A 230 28.51 -8.99 9.74
C ALA A 230 27.69 -9.46 8.52
N LEU A 231 26.51 -8.88 8.30
CA LEU A 231 25.67 -9.17 7.12
C LEU A 231 26.20 -8.44 5.88
N ASP A 232 25.94 -9.01 4.70
CA ASP A 232 26.26 -8.37 3.41
C ASP A 232 25.17 -7.34 2.98
N ALA A 233 24.27 -6.97 3.86
CA ALA A 233 23.31 -5.90 3.69
C ALA A 233 23.79 -4.65 4.43
N VAL A 234 23.54 -3.45 3.86
CA VAL A 234 23.93 -2.20 4.53
C VAL A 234 23.15 -2.03 5.83
N THR A 235 23.86 -1.88 6.93
CA THR A 235 23.24 -1.61 8.23
C THR A 235 22.81 -0.15 8.33
N ILE A 236 21.54 0.06 8.70
CA ILE A 236 20.96 1.38 8.93
C ILE A 236 20.52 1.46 10.39
N ALA A 237 21.13 2.30 11.19
CA ALA A 237 20.73 2.52 12.58
C ALA A 237 19.52 3.47 12.61
N ASN A 238 18.35 2.98 13.05
CA ASN A 238 17.13 3.80 13.15
C ASN A 238 17.10 4.54 14.50
N LEU A 239 17.43 5.82 14.49
CA LEU A 239 17.50 6.68 15.67
C LEU A 239 16.17 7.32 16.00
N SER A 240 15.65 7.05 17.18
CA SER A 240 14.43 7.64 17.73
C SER A 240 14.74 8.44 19.01
N GLY A 241 13.94 9.45 19.29
CA GLY A 241 14.08 10.26 20.50
C GLY A 241 12.75 10.82 20.99
N SER A 242 12.71 11.24 22.25
CA SER A 242 11.58 11.93 22.84
C SER A 242 11.78 13.45 22.91
N THR A 243 13.03 13.90 22.88
CA THR A 243 13.43 15.30 22.88
C THR A 243 14.53 15.53 21.85
N LEU A 244 14.76 16.79 21.49
CA LEU A 244 15.84 17.14 20.55
C LEU A 244 17.20 16.69 21.06
N GLU A 245 17.46 16.88 22.35
CA GLU A 245 18.69 16.48 23.01
C GLU A 245 18.94 14.98 22.90
N SER A 246 17.87 14.16 23.06
CA SER A 246 18.01 12.70 22.93
C SER A 246 18.36 12.24 21.51
N TYR A 247 17.90 12.95 20.46
CA TYR A 247 18.37 12.69 19.08
C TYR A 247 19.85 13.07 18.91
N VAL A 248 20.24 14.26 19.41
CA VAL A 248 21.63 14.73 19.30
C VAL A 248 22.59 13.80 20.03
N GLU A 249 22.30 13.41 21.27
CA GLU A 249 23.16 12.51 22.04
C GLU A 249 23.18 11.09 21.43
N GLY A 250 22.04 10.59 20.96
CA GLY A 250 21.97 9.32 20.25
C GLY A 250 22.79 9.31 18.96
N ALA A 251 22.70 10.39 18.16
CA ALA A 251 23.51 10.55 16.95
C ALA A 251 25.01 10.56 17.28
N LYS A 252 25.43 11.29 18.31
CA LYS A 252 26.84 11.32 18.75
C LYS A 252 27.37 9.95 19.21
N LEU A 253 26.52 9.10 19.79
CA LEU A 253 26.94 7.74 20.15
C LEU A 253 27.09 6.86 18.92
N LEU A 254 26.15 6.91 17.98
CA LEU A 254 26.22 6.14 16.74
C LEU A 254 27.35 6.61 15.82
N ASP A 255 27.65 7.92 15.77
CA ASP A 255 28.74 8.51 14.99
C ASP A 255 30.14 8.01 15.43
N LYS A 256 30.26 7.47 16.65
CA LYS A 256 31.49 6.84 17.13
C LYS A 256 31.68 5.39 16.68
N THR A 257 30.71 4.86 15.94
CA THR A 257 30.72 3.49 15.41
C THR A 257 30.93 3.50 13.90
N ASP A 258 31.19 2.31 13.34
CA ASP A 258 31.34 2.14 11.89
C ASP A 258 29.97 2.00 11.15
N VAL A 259 28.84 2.30 11.80
CA VAL A 259 27.53 2.23 11.16
C VAL A 259 27.47 3.20 9.97
N PRO A 260 27.19 2.68 8.74
CA PRO A 260 27.32 3.51 7.55
C PRO A 260 26.18 4.53 7.37
N VAL A 261 25.00 4.25 7.95
CA VAL A 261 23.80 5.09 7.77
C VAL A 261 23.03 5.21 9.08
N ILE A 262 22.61 6.42 9.41
CA ILE A 262 21.66 6.72 10.49
C ILE A 262 20.36 7.19 9.85
N GLU A 263 19.24 6.51 10.17
CA GLU A 263 17.89 6.89 9.78
C GLU A 263 17.22 7.63 10.94
N LEU A 264 16.90 8.90 10.74
CA LEU A 264 16.25 9.73 11.76
C LEU A 264 14.74 9.40 11.81
N ASN A 265 14.27 8.75 12.86
CA ASN A 265 12.87 8.36 13.03
C ASN A 265 12.06 9.48 13.71
N ILE A 266 11.38 10.27 12.91
CA ILE A 266 10.47 11.35 13.33
C ILE A 266 9.00 11.00 13.09
N SER A 267 8.66 9.73 12.90
CA SER A 267 7.33 9.30 12.47
C SER A 267 6.59 8.37 13.44
N CYS A 268 7.20 7.92 14.53
CA CYS A 268 6.59 6.94 15.44
C CYS A 268 5.34 7.49 16.13
N PRO A 269 4.12 6.94 15.90
CA PRO A 269 2.87 7.43 16.50
C PRO A 269 2.63 6.87 17.90
N ASN A 270 3.35 5.81 18.28
CA ASN A 270 3.08 5.03 19.51
C ASN A 270 3.87 5.52 20.72
N VAL A 271 4.27 6.79 20.74
CA VAL A 271 4.96 7.45 21.86
C VAL A 271 4.26 8.76 22.23
N ALA A 272 4.16 9.02 23.53
CA ALA A 272 3.46 10.21 24.04
C ALA A 272 4.22 11.52 23.76
N ALA A 273 5.55 11.46 23.61
CA ALA A 273 6.40 12.61 23.29
C ALA A 273 7.50 12.19 22.32
N GLY A 274 7.91 13.09 21.45
CA GLY A 274 8.89 12.82 20.38
C GLY A 274 8.27 12.13 19.16
N GLY A 275 9.08 11.41 18.37
CA GLY A 275 8.60 10.66 17.22
C GLY A 275 7.74 11.49 16.26
N ALA A 276 6.46 11.14 16.15
CA ALA A 276 5.53 11.81 15.23
C ALA A 276 5.42 13.34 15.45
N ALA A 277 5.65 13.87 16.66
CA ALA A 277 5.59 15.29 16.91
C ALA A 277 6.64 16.08 16.08
N PHE A 278 7.81 15.49 15.84
CA PHE A 278 8.82 16.10 14.98
C PHE A 278 8.52 15.95 13.48
N GLY A 279 7.75 14.95 13.08
CA GLY A 279 7.35 14.71 11.68
C GLY A 279 6.06 15.43 11.24
N MET A 280 5.30 16.03 12.16
CA MET A 280 4.00 16.64 11.87
C MET A 280 4.08 17.99 11.12
N SER A 281 5.21 18.66 11.13
CA SER A 281 5.41 19.93 10.40
C SER A 281 6.81 20.02 9.82
N CYS A 282 6.93 20.73 8.70
CA CYS A 282 8.23 21.00 8.08
C CYS A 282 9.20 21.73 9.04
N ALA A 283 8.70 22.63 9.87
CA ALA A 283 9.54 23.38 10.83
C ALA A 283 10.10 22.45 11.92
N ALA A 284 9.28 21.55 12.47
CA ALA A 284 9.72 20.61 13.49
C ALA A 284 10.70 19.58 12.91
N ALA A 285 10.42 19.03 11.72
CA ALA A 285 11.31 18.13 10.99
C ALA A 285 12.66 18.79 10.70
N HIS A 286 12.64 20.06 10.21
CA HIS A 286 13.86 20.83 9.97
C HIS A 286 14.70 21.00 11.24
N THR A 287 14.04 21.36 12.36
CA THR A 287 14.73 21.54 13.64
C THR A 287 15.41 20.25 14.10
N ALA A 288 14.70 19.12 14.03
CA ALA A 288 15.26 17.82 14.42
C ALA A 288 16.44 17.37 13.51
N THR A 289 16.34 17.65 12.20
CA THR A 289 17.36 17.23 11.23
C THR A 289 18.60 18.13 11.26
N LYS A 290 18.44 19.41 11.63
CA LYS A 290 19.52 20.38 11.67
C LYS A 290 20.37 20.30 12.96
N ALA A 291 19.77 19.85 14.05
CA ALA A 291 20.44 19.75 15.34
C ALA A 291 21.53 18.68 15.36
#